data_06c6fbc28451f602ba58dc376beb95a0
#
_entry.id   06c6fbc28451f602ba58dc376beb95a0
#
_cell.length_a   1.000
_cell.length_b   1.000
_cell.length_c   1.000
_cell.angle_alpha   90.00
_cell.angle_beta   90.00
_cell.angle_gamma   90.00
#
_symmetry.space_group_name_H-M   'P 1'
#
loop_
_entity.id
_entity.type
_entity.pdbx_description
1 polymer ?
#
loop_
_entity_poly.entity_id
_entity_poly.type
_entity_poly.pdbx_seq_one_letter_code
_entity_poly.pdbx_strand_id
1 'polypeptide(L)'
;MFELFTLFDNESVLAINQFHHDWLDTFFYYLCKSWVWIPLYVYVIWQLMTTYGVKKGIIAIAFLATTVGAQDYVCNKIIKPSFERARPFRNEEIHHKLHFAKELGITETKMHETGSDFGFYSAHAGNFAALTFFLLLALPRHRTLNTVFILSTVLIGFARIYLCLHYPTDVLTGFIIGSILAYTFHKTFQFVIR
;
A
#
# COMPACT_ATOMS: atom_id res chain seq x y z
N MET A 1 2.18 -15.59 22.17
CA MET A 1 2.66 -14.45 21.33
C MET A 1 1.78 -14.26 20.07
N PHE A 2 1.51 -15.31 19.28
CA PHE A 2 0.60 -15.21 18.11
C PHE A 2 -0.82 -14.75 18.48
N GLU A 3 -1.40 -15.30 19.52
CA GLU A 3 -2.75 -14.90 20.01
C GLU A 3 -2.84 -13.42 20.36
N LEU A 4 -1.79 -12.86 20.97
CA LEU A 4 -1.75 -11.44 21.32
C LEU A 4 -1.75 -10.54 20.09
N PHE A 5 -1.03 -10.91 19.04
CA PHE A 5 -1.04 -10.18 17.76
C PHE A 5 -2.40 -10.29 17.06
N THR A 6 -3.04 -11.47 17.11
CA THR A 6 -4.36 -11.67 16.53
C THR A 6 -5.41 -10.84 17.28
N LEU A 7 -5.36 -10.80 18.61
CA LEU A 7 -6.24 -9.99 19.43
C LEU A 7 -6.05 -8.49 19.12
N PHE A 8 -4.81 -8.01 19.10
CA PHE A 8 -4.49 -6.61 18.75
C PHE A 8 -5.03 -6.24 17.37
N ASP A 9 -4.84 -7.10 16.37
CA ASP A 9 -5.30 -6.87 15.00
C ASP A 9 -6.82 -6.84 14.91
N ASN A 10 -7.52 -7.79 15.54
CA ASN A 10 -8.98 -7.84 15.55
C ASN A 10 -9.59 -6.62 16.23
N GLU A 11 -9.12 -6.26 17.43
CA GLU A 11 -9.60 -5.10 18.18
C GLU A 11 -9.32 -3.80 17.45
N SER A 12 -8.15 -3.67 16.83
CA SER A 12 -7.79 -2.47 16.05
C SER A 12 -8.69 -2.29 14.82
N VAL A 13 -8.99 -3.36 14.08
CA VAL A 13 -9.89 -3.29 12.93
C VAL A 13 -11.29 -2.91 13.38
N LEU A 14 -11.82 -3.53 14.43
CA LEU A 14 -13.13 -3.21 14.97
C LEU A 14 -13.21 -1.76 15.45
N ALA A 15 -12.20 -1.32 16.21
CA ALA A 15 -12.13 0.06 16.71
C ALA A 15 -12.08 1.11 15.60
N ILE A 16 -11.36 0.85 14.52
CA ILE A 16 -11.27 1.78 13.38
C ILE A 16 -12.54 1.73 12.55
N ASN A 17 -13.07 0.55 12.26
CA ASN A 17 -14.23 0.38 11.39
C ASN A 17 -15.53 0.89 12.02
N GLN A 18 -15.66 0.91 13.36
CA GLN A 18 -16.83 1.48 14.05
C GLN A 18 -17.06 2.98 13.78
N PHE A 19 -15.99 3.73 13.40
CA PHE A 19 -16.11 5.14 13.00
C PHE A 19 -16.53 5.33 11.54
N HIS A 20 -17.21 4.32 10.95
CA HIS A 20 -17.68 4.39 9.58
C HIS A 20 -18.64 5.56 9.36
N HIS A 21 -18.58 6.14 8.17
CA HIS A 21 -19.46 7.19 7.70
C HIS A 21 -19.43 7.22 6.17
N ASP A 22 -20.56 7.43 5.51
CA ASP A 22 -20.71 7.34 4.06
C ASP A 22 -19.68 8.13 3.26
N TRP A 23 -19.36 9.36 3.72
CA TRP A 23 -18.35 10.18 3.06
C TRP A 23 -16.93 9.65 3.28
N LEU A 24 -16.61 9.06 4.45
CA LEU A 24 -15.31 8.42 4.72
C LEU A 24 -15.16 7.13 3.89
N ASP A 25 -16.21 6.35 3.79
CA ASP A 25 -16.26 5.15 2.96
C ASP A 25 -15.94 5.51 1.51
N THR A 26 -16.62 6.53 0.98
CA THR A 26 -16.39 7.04 -0.37
C THR A 26 -14.95 7.55 -0.53
N PHE A 27 -14.48 8.36 0.41
CA PHE A 27 -13.13 8.91 0.38
C PHE A 27 -12.05 7.81 0.36
N PHE A 28 -12.09 6.88 1.31
CA PHE A 28 -11.09 5.81 1.40
C PHE A 28 -11.19 4.80 0.25
N TYR A 29 -12.40 4.54 -0.25
CA TYR A 29 -12.58 3.71 -1.43
C TYR A 29 -11.85 4.30 -2.65
N TYR A 30 -12.10 5.56 -2.97
CA TYR A 30 -11.46 6.21 -4.12
C TYR A 30 -9.97 6.44 -3.91
N LEU A 31 -9.52 6.73 -2.69
CA LEU A 31 -8.12 6.87 -2.36
C LEU A 31 -7.31 5.61 -2.72
N CYS A 32 -7.91 4.43 -2.61
CA CYS A 32 -7.28 3.16 -2.98
C CYS A 32 -7.29 2.87 -4.50
N LYS A 33 -7.91 3.71 -5.33
CA LYS A 33 -7.96 3.51 -6.78
C LYS A 33 -6.72 4.10 -7.45
N SER A 34 -6.03 3.30 -8.27
CA SER A 34 -4.77 3.72 -8.93
C SER A 34 -4.93 4.94 -9.83
N TRP A 35 -6.10 5.12 -10.48
CA TRP A 35 -6.33 6.25 -11.38
C TRP A 35 -6.36 7.61 -10.67
N VAL A 36 -6.70 7.67 -9.39
CA VAL A 36 -6.67 8.90 -8.56
C VAL A 36 -5.26 9.45 -8.48
N TRP A 37 -4.26 8.60 -8.55
CA TRP A 37 -2.85 8.95 -8.41
C TRP A 37 -2.14 9.28 -9.73
N ILE A 38 -2.82 9.12 -10.88
CA ILE A 38 -2.23 9.40 -12.21
C ILE A 38 -1.61 10.81 -12.29
N PRO A 39 -2.27 11.91 -11.86
CA PRO A 39 -1.65 13.23 -11.93
C PRO A 39 -0.35 13.33 -11.13
N LEU A 40 -0.31 12.68 -9.96
CA LEU A 40 0.88 12.65 -9.12
C LEU A 40 2.00 11.80 -9.75
N TYR A 41 1.67 10.69 -10.40
CA TYR A 41 2.65 9.86 -11.12
C TYR A 41 3.26 10.62 -12.32
N VAL A 42 2.45 11.34 -13.08
CA VAL A 42 2.94 12.21 -14.17
C VAL A 42 3.90 13.27 -13.63
N TYR A 43 3.55 13.90 -12.51
CA TYR A 43 4.42 14.87 -11.84
C TYR A 43 5.75 14.26 -11.38
N VAL A 44 5.73 13.03 -10.83
CA VAL A 44 6.95 12.29 -10.45
C VAL A 44 7.84 12.04 -11.67
N ILE A 45 7.28 11.56 -12.78
CA ILE A 45 8.01 11.32 -14.02
C ILE A 45 8.70 12.61 -14.45
N TRP A 46 7.98 13.71 -14.48
CA TRP A 46 8.53 15.02 -14.81
C TRP A 46 9.68 15.43 -13.87
N GLN A 47 9.51 15.27 -12.56
CA GLN A 47 10.55 15.58 -11.56
C GLN A 47 11.81 14.72 -11.71
N LEU A 48 11.66 13.43 -12.00
CA LEU A 48 12.81 12.55 -12.26
C LEU A 48 13.55 12.96 -13.53
N MET A 49 12.82 13.30 -14.59
CA MET A 49 13.41 13.76 -15.85
C MET A 49 14.13 15.09 -15.70
N THR A 50 13.58 16.05 -14.96
CA THR A 50 14.21 17.36 -14.74
C THR A 50 15.41 17.28 -13.80
N THR A 51 15.38 16.38 -12.80
CA THR A 51 16.46 16.23 -11.82
C THR A 51 17.68 15.51 -12.40
N TYR A 52 17.46 14.45 -13.17
CA TYR A 52 18.53 13.59 -13.68
C TYR A 52 18.88 13.80 -15.14
N GLY A 53 18.09 14.61 -15.87
CA GLY A 53 18.15 14.69 -17.32
C GLY A 53 17.52 13.46 -18.00
N VAL A 54 17.29 13.54 -19.32
CA VAL A 54 16.49 12.55 -20.05
C VAL A 54 17.00 11.12 -19.88
N LYS A 55 18.29 10.87 -20.15
CA LYS A 55 18.85 9.50 -20.11
C LYS A 55 18.78 8.88 -18.72
N LYS A 56 19.33 9.54 -17.70
CA LYS A 56 19.33 9.04 -16.31
C LYS A 56 17.93 9.08 -15.70
N GLY A 57 17.06 10.01 -16.12
CA GLY A 57 15.66 10.07 -15.72
C GLY A 57 14.85 8.86 -16.18
N ILE A 58 15.04 8.40 -17.43
CA ILE A 58 14.42 7.16 -17.91
C ILE A 58 14.88 5.96 -17.10
N ILE A 59 16.17 5.88 -16.77
CA ILE A 59 16.71 4.82 -15.92
C ILE A 59 16.07 4.87 -14.51
N ALA A 60 15.94 6.07 -13.93
CA ALA A 60 15.30 6.24 -12.62
C ALA A 60 13.84 5.77 -12.62
N ILE A 61 13.07 6.11 -13.68
CA ILE A 61 11.68 5.67 -13.86
C ILE A 61 11.62 4.13 -13.99
N ALA A 62 12.52 3.53 -14.77
CA ALA A 62 12.59 2.08 -14.92
C ALA A 62 12.89 1.39 -13.57
N PHE A 63 13.86 1.90 -12.79
CA PHE A 63 14.14 1.38 -11.46
C PHE A 63 12.98 1.54 -10.50
N LEU A 64 12.28 2.68 -10.51
CA LEU A 64 11.09 2.91 -9.70
C LEU A 64 9.98 1.91 -10.05
N ALA A 65 9.67 1.74 -11.34
CA ALA A 65 8.67 0.78 -11.82
C ALA A 65 9.04 -0.66 -11.43
N THR A 66 10.31 -1.03 -11.59
CA THR A 66 10.81 -2.37 -11.20
C THR A 66 10.73 -2.57 -9.68
N THR A 67 11.00 -1.53 -8.89
CA THR A 67 10.88 -1.59 -7.41
C THR A 67 9.45 -1.92 -6.99
N VAL A 68 8.47 -1.18 -7.53
CA VAL A 68 7.05 -1.41 -7.22
C VAL A 68 6.58 -2.76 -7.76
N GLY A 69 6.99 -3.13 -8.98
CA GLY A 69 6.66 -4.43 -9.58
C GLY A 69 7.26 -5.61 -8.81
N ALA A 70 8.50 -5.50 -8.36
CA ALA A 70 9.14 -6.52 -7.51
C ALA A 70 8.42 -6.66 -6.17
N GLN A 71 8.05 -5.53 -5.54
CA GLN A 71 7.28 -5.51 -4.30
C GLN A 71 5.94 -6.21 -4.48
N ASP A 72 5.20 -5.89 -5.54
CA ASP A 72 3.91 -6.51 -5.82
C ASP A 72 4.04 -8.02 -6.09
N TYR A 73 5.07 -8.43 -6.83
CA TYR A 73 5.38 -9.83 -7.11
C TYR A 73 5.71 -10.60 -5.83
N VAL A 74 6.61 -10.08 -4.99
CA VAL A 74 6.99 -10.70 -3.71
C VAL A 74 5.76 -10.87 -2.81
N CYS A 75 4.94 -9.82 -2.70
CA CYS A 75 3.72 -9.87 -1.92
C CYS A 75 2.74 -10.93 -2.42
N ASN A 76 2.34 -10.85 -3.69
CA ASN A 76 1.20 -11.61 -4.20
C ASN A 76 1.57 -13.03 -4.65
N LYS A 77 2.82 -13.28 -5.06
CA LYS A 77 3.26 -14.58 -5.61
C LYS A 77 4.08 -15.41 -4.64
N ILE A 78 4.72 -14.78 -3.65
CA ILE A 78 5.60 -15.49 -2.70
C ILE A 78 4.97 -15.48 -1.31
N ILE A 79 4.74 -14.32 -0.72
CA ILE A 79 4.40 -14.22 0.70
C ILE A 79 2.96 -14.62 0.99
N LYS A 80 1.98 -14.10 0.26
CA LYS A 80 0.56 -14.42 0.50
C LYS A 80 0.26 -15.91 0.44
N PRO A 81 0.72 -16.66 -0.60
CA PRO A 81 0.48 -18.09 -0.67
C PRO A 81 1.20 -18.88 0.44
N SER A 82 2.30 -18.34 1.00
CA SER A 82 3.07 -19.03 2.06
C SER A 82 2.47 -18.85 3.45
N PHE A 83 1.77 -17.73 3.71
CA PHE A 83 1.21 -17.43 5.03
C PHE A 83 -0.28 -17.74 5.14
N GLU A 84 -1.02 -17.76 4.04
CA GLU A 84 -2.45 -18.09 3.94
C GLU A 84 -3.35 -17.39 4.99
N ARG A 85 -2.93 -16.22 5.46
CA ARG A 85 -3.66 -15.49 6.50
C ARG A 85 -4.98 -14.94 5.94
N ALA A 86 -6.10 -15.30 6.56
CA ALA A 86 -7.41 -14.75 6.23
C ALA A 86 -7.46 -13.23 6.46
N ARG A 87 -8.20 -12.52 5.62
CA ARG A 87 -8.45 -11.08 5.78
C ARG A 87 -9.49 -10.82 6.88
N PRO A 88 -9.58 -9.58 7.45
CA PRO A 88 -10.58 -9.24 8.46
C PRO A 88 -12.00 -9.61 8.06
N PHE A 89 -12.41 -9.31 6.81
CA PHE A 89 -13.75 -9.60 6.32
C PHE A 89 -14.06 -11.11 6.15
N ARG A 90 -13.04 -11.97 6.23
CA ARG A 90 -13.18 -13.44 6.22
C ARG A 90 -12.97 -14.09 7.59
N ASN A 91 -12.67 -13.30 8.60
CA ASN A 91 -12.44 -13.80 9.94
C ASN A 91 -13.80 -14.02 10.64
N GLU A 92 -14.15 -15.28 10.90
CA GLU A 92 -15.43 -15.69 11.49
C GLU A 92 -15.69 -15.05 12.85
N GLU A 93 -14.64 -14.70 13.61
CA GLU A 93 -14.76 -14.10 14.94
C GLU A 93 -15.27 -12.64 14.89
N ILE A 94 -14.93 -11.89 13.83
CA ILE A 94 -15.18 -10.45 13.77
C ILE A 94 -16.02 -10.00 12.59
N HIS A 95 -16.14 -10.77 11.48
CA HIS A 95 -16.77 -10.33 10.24
C HIS A 95 -18.21 -9.83 10.44
N HIS A 96 -18.98 -10.46 11.34
CA HIS A 96 -20.36 -10.08 11.65
C HIS A 96 -20.50 -8.73 12.38
N LYS A 97 -19.40 -8.18 12.90
CA LYS A 97 -19.33 -6.86 13.57
C LYS A 97 -18.84 -5.76 12.64
N LEU A 98 -18.39 -6.10 11.42
CA LEU A 98 -17.79 -5.16 10.50
C LEU A 98 -18.86 -4.43 9.67
N HIS A 99 -18.65 -3.13 9.50
CA HIS A 99 -19.37 -2.33 8.51
C HIS A 99 -18.72 -2.45 7.13
N PHE A 100 -19.54 -2.65 6.11
CA PHE A 100 -19.13 -2.68 4.71
C PHE A 100 -19.84 -1.55 3.94
N ALA A 101 -19.08 -0.79 3.14
CA ALA A 101 -19.58 0.30 2.31
C ALA A 101 -20.42 -0.24 1.13
N LYS A 102 -21.62 -0.75 1.40
CA LYS A 102 -22.52 -1.45 0.44
C LYS A 102 -22.88 -0.58 -0.74
N GLU A 103 -23.10 0.72 -0.53
CA GLU A 103 -23.46 1.69 -1.58
C GLU A 103 -22.38 1.84 -2.65
N LEU A 104 -21.12 1.59 -2.29
CA LEU A 104 -19.98 1.58 -3.23
C LEU A 104 -19.74 0.20 -3.86
N GLY A 105 -20.65 -0.74 -3.64
CA GLY A 105 -20.54 -2.11 -4.10
C GLY A 105 -19.46 -2.91 -3.32
N ILE A 106 -19.06 -2.43 -2.16
CA ILE A 106 -18.24 -3.20 -1.21
C ILE A 106 -19.21 -4.02 -0.36
N THR A 107 -19.72 -5.08 -0.93
CA THR A 107 -20.53 -6.07 -0.22
C THR A 107 -19.64 -7.22 0.19
N GLU A 108 -20.00 -7.89 1.27
CA GLU A 108 -19.32 -9.10 1.73
C GLU A 108 -19.14 -10.10 0.58
N THR A 109 -20.22 -10.39 -0.17
CA THR A 109 -20.21 -11.30 -1.33
C THR A 109 -19.18 -10.86 -2.39
N LYS A 110 -19.18 -9.56 -2.76
CA LYS A 110 -18.29 -9.05 -3.79
C LYS A 110 -16.82 -9.03 -3.35
N MET A 111 -16.56 -8.84 -2.06
CA MET A 111 -15.22 -8.95 -1.50
C MET A 111 -14.72 -10.40 -1.53
N HIS A 112 -15.60 -11.37 -1.31
CA HIS A 112 -15.27 -12.80 -1.47
C HIS A 112 -14.98 -13.18 -2.93
N GLU A 113 -15.68 -12.60 -3.90
CA GLU A 113 -15.51 -12.89 -5.32
C GLU A 113 -14.25 -12.25 -5.94
N THR A 114 -13.92 -11.01 -5.52
CA THR A 114 -12.88 -10.19 -6.19
C THR A 114 -11.57 -10.09 -5.44
N GLY A 115 -11.55 -10.46 -4.16
CA GLY A 115 -10.36 -10.38 -3.32
C GLY A 115 -9.47 -11.62 -3.44
N SER A 116 -8.13 -11.46 -3.45
CA SER A 116 -7.23 -12.57 -3.12
C SER A 116 -7.59 -13.10 -1.74
N ASP A 117 -7.63 -14.42 -1.60
CA ASP A 117 -8.07 -15.09 -0.38
C ASP A 117 -7.24 -14.69 0.85
N PHE A 118 -5.96 -14.39 0.64
CA PHE A 118 -5.00 -14.13 1.69
C PHE A 118 -4.67 -12.65 1.87
N GLY A 119 -4.52 -12.23 3.12
CA GLY A 119 -4.29 -10.85 3.55
C GLY A 119 -2.84 -10.46 3.79
N PHE A 120 -2.01 -11.39 4.24
CA PHE A 120 -0.66 -11.08 4.65
C PHE A 120 0.33 -11.05 3.47
N TYR A 121 1.01 -9.96 3.28
CA TYR A 121 0.86 -8.60 3.82
C TYR A 121 0.12 -7.69 2.82
N SER A 122 -0.12 -6.40 3.18
CA SER A 122 -0.83 -5.47 2.31
C SER A 122 0.01 -5.03 1.10
N ALA A 123 -0.36 -5.48 -0.11
CA ALA A 123 0.30 -5.06 -1.35
C ALA A 123 0.18 -3.55 -1.60
N HIS A 124 -0.99 -2.93 -1.33
CA HIS A 124 -1.16 -1.48 -1.47
C HIS A 124 -0.21 -0.70 -0.56
N ALA A 125 -0.13 -1.08 0.72
CA ALA A 125 0.79 -0.46 1.67
C ALA A 125 2.25 -0.63 1.22
N GLY A 126 2.64 -1.83 0.80
CA GLY A 126 3.98 -2.13 0.31
C GLY A 126 4.34 -1.36 -0.97
N ASN A 127 3.43 -1.30 -1.95
CA ASN A 127 3.65 -0.58 -3.20
C ASN A 127 3.82 0.93 -2.96
N PHE A 128 2.98 1.53 -2.10
CA PHE A 128 3.13 2.94 -1.75
C PHE A 128 4.37 3.22 -0.91
N ALA A 129 4.74 2.34 0.01
CA ALA A 129 5.99 2.46 0.76
C ALA A 129 7.22 2.35 -0.16
N ALA A 130 7.21 1.39 -1.09
CA ALA A 130 8.28 1.21 -2.06
C ALA A 130 8.45 2.46 -2.95
N LEU A 131 7.34 2.96 -3.50
CA LEU A 131 7.31 4.20 -4.28
C LEU A 131 7.85 5.38 -3.48
N THR A 132 7.28 5.61 -2.29
CA THR A 132 7.62 6.74 -1.42
C THR A 132 9.08 6.70 -1.01
N PHE A 133 9.57 5.58 -0.51
CA PHE A 133 10.93 5.48 -0.02
C PHE A 133 11.97 5.61 -1.15
N PHE A 134 11.69 5.06 -2.33
CA PHE A 134 12.53 5.29 -3.51
C PHE A 134 12.61 6.78 -3.85
N LEU A 135 11.47 7.51 -3.84
CA LEU A 135 11.44 8.93 -4.16
C LEU A 135 12.13 9.79 -3.09
N LEU A 136 11.99 9.46 -1.82
CA LEU A 136 12.72 10.14 -0.73
C LEU A 136 14.23 10.11 -0.95
N LEU A 137 14.74 8.98 -1.45
CA LEU A 137 16.17 8.79 -1.73
C LEU A 137 16.59 9.43 -3.07
N ALA A 138 15.73 9.34 -4.10
CA ALA A 138 16.02 9.86 -5.43
C ALA A 138 15.82 11.38 -5.53
N LEU A 139 14.84 11.94 -4.82
CA LEU A 139 14.46 13.36 -4.87
C LEU A 139 14.49 14.02 -3.47
N PRO A 140 15.60 13.98 -2.72
CA PRO A 140 15.62 14.40 -1.31
C PRO A 140 15.35 15.90 -1.13
N ARG A 141 15.57 16.73 -2.15
CA ARG A 141 15.34 18.18 -2.12
C ARG A 141 13.88 18.60 -2.33
N HIS A 142 13.04 17.69 -2.83
CA HIS A 142 11.63 17.95 -3.12
C HIS A 142 10.75 17.70 -1.88
N ARG A 143 10.94 18.50 -0.82
CA ARG A 143 10.30 18.31 0.49
C ARG A 143 8.78 18.19 0.40
N THR A 144 8.10 19.09 -0.33
CA THR A 144 6.64 19.07 -0.49
C THR A 144 6.16 17.76 -1.12
N LEU A 145 6.79 17.34 -2.23
CA LEU A 145 6.47 16.09 -2.90
C LEU A 145 6.66 14.90 -1.97
N ASN A 146 7.78 14.86 -1.26
CA ASN A 146 8.11 13.82 -0.31
C ASN A 146 7.09 13.75 0.83
N THR A 147 6.67 14.91 1.37
CA THR A 147 5.62 14.98 2.41
C THR A 147 4.30 14.45 1.89
N VAL A 148 3.89 14.83 0.66
CA VAL A 148 2.66 14.32 0.04
C VAL A 148 2.72 12.79 -0.06
N PHE A 149 3.83 12.19 -0.51
CA PHE A 149 3.96 10.75 -0.61
C PHE A 149 3.97 10.05 0.75
N ILE A 150 4.62 10.60 1.77
CA ILE A 150 4.59 10.04 3.13
C ILE A 150 3.15 10.03 3.65
N LEU A 151 2.45 11.16 3.57
CA LEU A 151 1.05 11.25 4.01
C LEU A 151 0.14 10.31 3.24
N SER A 152 0.31 10.21 1.91
CA SER A 152 -0.44 9.28 1.07
C SER A 152 -0.21 7.82 1.45
N THR A 153 1.04 7.45 1.75
CA THR A 153 1.39 6.09 2.19
C THR A 153 0.69 5.72 3.48
N VAL A 154 0.73 6.63 4.48
CA VAL A 154 0.05 6.43 5.76
C VAL A 154 -1.47 6.34 5.57
N LEU A 155 -2.04 7.27 4.78
CA LEU A 155 -3.48 7.32 4.50
C LEU A 155 -3.97 6.08 3.76
N ILE A 156 -3.21 5.58 2.78
CA ILE A 156 -3.56 4.33 2.08
C ILE A 156 -3.48 3.15 3.02
N GLY A 157 -2.43 3.06 3.84
CA GLY A 157 -2.35 2.02 4.87
C GLY A 157 -3.56 2.03 5.80
N PHE A 158 -3.94 3.21 6.30
CA PHE A 158 -5.11 3.38 7.15
C PHE A 158 -6.41 3.00 6.42
N ALA A 159 -6.57 3.42 5.16
CA ALA A 159 -7.73 3.07 4.33
C ALA A 159 -7.90 1.55 4.17
N ARG A 160 -6.80 0.78 4.09
CA ARG A 160 -6.87 -0.68 3.99
C ARG A 160 -7.39 -1.34 5.27
N ILE A 161 -7.09 -0.75 6.43
CA ILE A 161 -7.62 -1.21 7.74
C ILE A 161 -9.08 -0.81 7.87
N TYR A 162 -9.39 0.46 7.62
CA TYR A 162 -10.74 1.02 7.69
C TYR A 162 -11.75 0.25 6.82
N LEU A 163 -11.36 -0.11 5.60
CA LEU A 163 -12.18 -0.90 4.65
C LEU A 163 -12.16 -2.41 4.96
N CYS A 164 -11.65 -2.85 6.10
CA CYS A 164 -11.59 -4.25 6.54
C CYS A 164 -10.85 -5.20 5.59
N LEU A 165 -9.92 -4.68 4.79
CA LEU A 165 -9.19 -5.43 3.78
C LEU A 165 -7.88 -6.02 4.30
N HIS A 166 -7.30 -5.40 5.33
CA HIS A 166 -6.03 -5.79 5.96
C HIS A 166 -6.01 -5.45 7.44
N TYR A 167 -5.23 -6.20 8.19
CA TYR A 167 -4.91 -5.90 9.57
C TYR A 167 -3.79 -4.84 9.68
N PRO A 168 -3.66 -4.14 10.83
CA PRO A 168 -2.54 -3.24 11.10
C PRO A 168 -1.18 -3.88 10.88
N THR A 169 -0.98 -5.12 11.31
CA THR A 169 0.28 -5.85 11.13
C THR A 169 0.57 -6.15 9.66
N ASP A 170 -0.44 -6.39 8.80
CA ASP A 170 -0.27 -6.56 7.35
C ASP A 170 0.23 -5.27 6.71
N VAL A 171 -0.30 -4.13 7.16
CA VAL A 171 0.07 -2.79 6.65
C VAL A 171 1.49 -2.43 7.06
N LEU A 172 1.83 -2.61 8.34
CA LEU A 172 3.18 -2.35 8.86
C LEU A 172 4.24 -3.22 8.16
N THR A 173 3.95 -4.50 7.99
CA THR A 173 4.85 -5.41 7.25
C THR A 173 5.02 -4.96 5.81
N GLY A 174 3.96 -4.52 5.16
CA GLY A 174 4.01 -3.93 3.81
C GLY A 174 4.93 -2.71 3.76
N PHE A 175 4.81 -1.79 4.73
CA PHE A 175 5.69 -0.62 4.81
C PHE A 175 7.16 -1.00 4.96
N ILE A 176 7.47 -1.96 5.82
CA ILE A 176 8.84 -2.42 6.05
C ILE A 176 9.43 -3.06 4.80
N ILE A 177 8.74 -4.05 4.21
CA ILE A 177 9.25 -4.79 3.05
C ILE A 177 9.37 -3.86 1.83
N GLY A 178 8.37 -3.02 1.57
CA GLY A 178 8.41 -2.03 0.49
C GLY A 178 9.59 -1.08 0.61
N SER A 179 9.87 -0.59 1.83
CA SER A 179 11.01 0.31 2.09
C SER A 179 12.36 -0.39 1.91
N ILE A 180 12.50 -1.65 2.34
CA ILE A 180 13.74 -2.43 2.14
C ILE A 180 14.01 -2.64 0.66
N LEU A 181 13.01 -3.04 -0.12
CA LEU A 181 13.14 -3.20 -1.56
C LEU A 181 13.51 -1.88 -2.24
N ALA A 182 12.83 -0.78 -1.87
CA ALA A 182 13.15 0.54 -2.40
C ALA A 182 14.60 0.96 -2.13
N TYR A 183 15.09 0.71 -0.93
CA TYR A 183 16.50 0.99 -0.59
C TYR A 183 17.46 0.19 -1.47
N THR A 184 17.23 -1.11 -1.63
CA THR A 184 18.06 -2.00 -2.44
C THR A 184 18.09 -1.55 -3.91
N PHE A 185 16.93 -1.33 -4.50
CA PHE A 185 16.83 -0.90 -5.90
C PHE A 185 17.41 0.51 -6.11
N HIS A 186 17.20 1.42 -5.16
CA HIS A 186 17.79 2.76 -5.25
C HIS A 186 19.32 2.72 -5.16
N LYS A 187 19.93 1.87 -4.32
CA LYS A 187 21.38 1.68 -4.29
C LYS A 187 21.91 1.15 -5.62
N THR A 188 21.22 0.19 -6.22
CA THR A 188 21.56 -0.33 -7.55
C THR A 188 21.42 0.75 -8.62
N PHE A 189 20.34 1.53 -8.58
CA PHE A 189 20.17 2.69 -9.47
C PHE A 189 21.35 3.66 -9.37
N GLN A 190 21.74 4.05 -8.16
CA GLN A 190 22.87 4.96 -7.96
C GLN A 190 24.18 4.40 -8.54
N PHE A 191 24.40 3.09 -8.46
CA PHE A 191 25.57 2.43 -9.04
C PHE A 191 25.54 2.52 -10.58
N VAL A 192 24.37 2.29 -11.19
CA VAL A 192 24.20 2.28 -12.66
C VAL A 192 24.36 3.68 -13.28
N ILE A 193 23.98 4.74 -12.56
CA ILE A 193 24.00 6.11 -13.11
C ILE A 193 25.31 6.87 -12.84
N ARG A 194 26.25 6.28 -12.12
CA ARG A 194 27.59 6.84 -11.91
C ARG A 194 28.37 6.86 -13.22
#